data_0cf2236ded48b930f67d849063533dff
#
_entry.id   0cf2236ded48b930f67d849063533dff
#
_cell.length_a   1.000
_cell.length_b   1.000
_cell.length_c   1.000
_cell.angle_alpha   90.00
_cell.angle_beta   90.00
_cell.angle_gamma   90.00
#
_symmetry.space_group_name_H-M   'P 1'
#
loop_
_entity.id
_entity.type
_entity.pdbx_description
1 polymer ?
#
loop_
_entity_poly.entity_id
_entity_poly.type
_entity_poly.pdbx_seq_one_letter_code
_entity_poly.pdbx_strand_id
1 'polypeptide(L)'
;MKAIIVEGLSKTYENGTIAVDGISFSLNKGEIFGFLGPNGAGKTTTIKLLCGMLNPSKGNCQVLNIDPTKNAKELHQVIGVVTEHAGMYDHMTAYENLQFYGQLFGMSHSECEEQINLLLKRLNLLDAMNKKLSTFSTGMRQRLSLARALLHNPQILFLDEPTSGLDPESAQNVNSLICELAAKGTTVFLCTHQLRYAQEICTAYGLMDKGRLFAIGNIRELRAMVSQKHKVVIKANRIPNDIEYQEIKENTYEIEIINEHEIPQIVKKIVDTGGKLYHVVEEQLSLEDIYFSLINKNHSKKEGEIKWVVNN
;
A
#
# COMPACT_ATOMS: atom_id res chain seq x y z
N MET A 1 -10.55 14.10 9.37
CA MET A 1 -9.57 14.25 10.47
C MET A 1 -8.32 13.48 10.10
N LYS A 2 -7.13 14.09 10.24
CA LYS A 2 -5.86 13.41 9.90
C LYS A 2 -5.51 12.36 10.96
N ALA A 3 -5.11 11.19 10.50
CA ALA A 3 -4.59 10.12 11.35
C ALA A 3 -3.06 10.17 11.47
N ILE A 4 -2.38 10.52 10.36
CA ILE A 4 -0.94 10.67 10.29
C ILE A 4 -0.61 12.00 9.61
N ILE A 5 0.37 12.73 10.13
CA ILE A 5 0.95 13.93 9.53
C ILE A 5 2.47 13.77 9.57
N VAL A 6 3.13 14.00 8.45
CA VAL A 6 4.57 13.90 8.28
C VAL A 6 5.09 15.14 7.57
N GLU A 7 6.12 15.81 8.13
CA GLU A 7 6.66 17.07 7.64
C GLU A 7 8.18 17.03 7.58
N GLY A 8 8.73 17.00 6.37
CA GLY A 8 10.17 17.03 6.11
C GLY A 8 10.94 15.90 6.78
N LEU A 9 10.30 14.74 7.01
CA LEU A 9 10.85 13.65 7.79
C LEU A 9 12.06 13.03 7.08
N SER A 10 13.18 12.93 7.80
CA SER A 10 14.43 12.37 7.28
C SER A 10 15.08 11.44 8.28
N LYS A 11 15.76 10.41 7.77
CA LYS A 11 16.58 9.51 8.56
C LYS A 11 17.89 9.20 7.86
N THR A 12 18.99 9.58 8.50
CA THR A 12 20.34 9.18 8.15
C THR A 12 20.85 8.27 9.25
N TYR A 13 21.37 7.10 8.90
CA TYR A 13 21.99 6.17 9.83
C TYR A 13 23.45 6.58 10.12
N GLU A 14 24.04 6.04 11.17
CA GLU A 14 25.43 6.35 11.60
C GLU A 14 26.48 6.06 10.52
N ASN A 15 26.23 5.06 9.67
CA ASN A 15 27.08 4.75 8.52
C ASN A 15 26.94 5.72 7.34
N GLY A 16 26.20 6.82 7.49
CA GLY A 16 25.96 7.82 6.46
C GLY A 16 24.81 7.48 5.46
N THR A 17 24.19 6.31 5.57
CA THR A 17 23.09 5.91 4.68
C THR A 17 21.85 6.77 4.93
N ILE A 18 21.39 7.48 3.90
CA ILE A 18 20.13 8.24 3.92
C ILE A 18 19.00 7.29 3.54
N ALA A 19 18.24 6.83 4.53
CA ALA A 19 17.14 5.90 4.30
C ALA A 19 15.80 6.61 4.01
N VAL A 20 15.63 7.83 4.55
CA VAL A 20 14.47 8.69 4.31
C VAL A 20 14.97 10.12 4.15
N ASP A 21 14.54 10.82 3.09
CA ASP A 21 15.05 12.12 2.69
C ASP A 21 13.91 13.12 2.46
N GLY A 22 13.52 13.84 3.51
CA GLY A 22 12.62 14.98 3.45
C GLY A 22 11.19 14.67 3.02
N ILE A 23 10.65 13.51 3.38
CA ILE A 23 9.28 13.16 2.97
C ILE A 23 8.23 13.94 3.76
N SER A 24 7.15 14.33 3.05
CA SER A 24 6.00 15.00 3.65
C SER A 24 4.71 14.44 3.07
N PHE A 25 3.77 14.07 3.94
CA PHE A 25 2.44 13.56 3.56
C PHE A 25 1.47 13.57 4.74
N SER A 26 0.20 13.35 4.44
CA SER A 26 -0.81 13.16 5.49
C SER A 26 -1.86 12.14 5.08
N LEU A 27 -2.37 11.38 6.06
CA LEU A 27 -3.44 10.39 5.90
C LEU A 27 -4.67 10.79 6.70
N ASN A 28 -5.86 10.47 6.17
CA ASN A 28 -7.09 10.61 6.91
C ASN A 28 -7.41 9.33 7.70
N LYS A 29 -8.28 9.45 8.72
CA LYS A 29 -8.77 8.27 9.45
C LYS A 29 -9.59 7.36 8.53
N GLY A 30 -9.44 6.04 8.70
CA GLY A 30 -10.15 5.02 7.94
C GLY A 30 -9.64 4.78 6.51
N GLU A 31 -8.57 5.46 6.08
CA GLU A 31 -7.92 5.20 4.78
C GLU A 31 -7.03 3.95 4.84
N ILE A 32 -6.95 3.22 3.72
CA ILE A 32 -5.91 2.23 3.46
C ILE A 32 -4.88 2.90 2.55
N PHE A 33 -3.74 3.26 3.11
CA PHE A 33 -2.67 3.94 2.40
C PHE A 33 -1.56 2.98 2.02
N GLY A 34 -1.35 2.80 0.71
CA GLY A 34 -0.24 2.01 0.17
C GLY A 34 1.04 2.84 0.06
N PHE A 35 2.05 2.53 0.85
CA PHE A 35 3.38 3.14 0.78
C PHE A 35 4.31 2.23 -0.02
N LEU A 36 4.51 2.56 -1.29
CA LEU A 36 4.95 1.65 -2.33
C LEU A 36 6.35 1.99 -2.84
N GLY A 37 7.12 0.98 -3.15
CA GLY A 37 8.47 1.17 -3.71
C GLY A 37 9.31 -0.10 -3.64
N PRO A 38 10.48 -0.14 -4.29
CA PRO A 38 11.36 -1.30 -4.28
C PRO A 38 11.94 -1.57 -2.89
N ASN A 39 12.58 -2.71 -2.75
CA ASN A 39 13.35 -3.01 -1.54
C ASN A 39 14.48 -1.99 -1.37
N GLY A 40 14.69 -1.53 -0.13
CA GLY A 40 15.66 -0.48 0.16
C GLY A 40 15.17 0.96 -0.12
N ALA A 41 13.93 1.17 -0.60
CA ALA A 41 13.38 2.51 -0.81
C ALA A 41 13.20 3.35 0.46
N GLY A 42 13.22 2.72 1.66
CA GLY A 42 13.05 3.38 2.95
C GLY A 42 11.70 3.12 3.64
N LYS A 43 10.86 2.23 3.08
CA LYS A 43 9.51 1.92 3.60
C LYS A 43 9.50 1.47 5.06
N THR A 44 10.25 0.41 5.38
CA THR A 44 10.39 -0.12 6.75
C THR A 44 10.97 0.93 7.72
N THR A 45 11.92 1.75 7.25
CA THR A 45 12.47 2.84 8.07
C THR A 45 11.40 3.89 8.38
N THR A 46 10.54 4.21 7.42
CA THR A 46 9.41 5.13 7.62
C THR A 46 8.43 4.58 8.66
N ILE A 47 8.03 3.30 8.57
CA ILE A 47 7.20 2.66 9.64
C ILE A 47 7.87 2.79 11.00
N LYS A 48 9.17 2.47 11.12
CA LYS A 48 9.90 2.56 12.40
C LYS A 48 9.92 3.97 12.98
N LEU A 49 10.01 5.00 12.14
CA LEU A 49 9.91 6.41 12.55
C LEU A 49 8.50 6.74 13.04
N LEU A 50 7.46 6.37 12.29
CA LEU A 50 6.06 6.61 12.64
C LEU A 50 5.62 5.87 13.92
N CYS A 51 6.20 4.73 14.19
CA CYS A 51 5.95 3.96 15.41
C CYS A 51 6.80 4.38 16.62
N GLY A 52 7.71 5.36 16.47
CA GLY A 52 8.61 5.77 17.55
C GLY A 52 9.69 4.73 17.90
N MET A 53 9.96 3.75 17.02
CA MET A 53 11.05 2.78 17.17
C MET A 53 12.40 3.37 16.74
N LEU A 54 12.39 4.46 15.97
CA LEU A 54 13.56 5.23 15.55
C LEU A 54 13.27 6.71 15.70
N ASN A 55 14.29 7.47 16.08
CA ASN A 55 14.23 8.92 16.06
C ASN A 55 14.60 9.46 14.67
N PRO A 56 13.87 10.47 14.16
CA PRO A 56 14.23 11.13 12.92
C PRO A 56 15.54 11.90 13.06
N SER A 57 16.27 12.09 11.95
CA SER A 57 17.42 12.97 11.87
C SER A 57 17.01 14.42 11.63
N LYS A 58 15.90 14.62 10.89
CA LYS A 58 15.26 15.93 10.63
C LYS A 58 13.76 15.75 10.45
N GLY A 59 13.02 16.86 10.56
CA GLY A 59 11.57 16.88 10.39
C GLY A 59 10.82 16.30 11.59
N ASN A 60 9.53 16.16 11.45
CA ASN A 60 8.64 15.65 12.51
C ASN A 60 7.52 14.80 11.92
N CYS A 61 6.85 14.04 12.79
CA CYS A 61 5.61 13.36 12.45
C CYS A 61 4.68 13.30 13.67
N GLN A 62 3.40 13.19 13.38
CA GLN A 62 2.35 12.95 14.37
C GLN A 62 1.48 11.78 13.90
N VAL A 63 1.15 10.90 14.84
CA VAL A 63 0.26 9.76 14.63
C VAL A 63 -0.86 9.86 15.66
N LEU A 64 -2.12 10.05 15.24
CA LEU A 64 -3.27 10.34 16.10
C LEU A 64 -3.06 11.56 17.02
N ASN A 65 -2.37 12.59 16.53
CA ASN A 65 -1.91 13.77 17.29
C ASN A 65 -0.86 13.47 18.39
N ILE A 66 -0.30 12.25 18.41
CA ILE A 66 0.77 11.84 19.32
C ILE A 66 2.11 12.01 18.60
N ASP A 67 3.09 12.65 19.24
CA ASP A 67 4.48 12.70 18.77
C ASP A 67 5.19 11.38 19.14
N PRO A 68 5.57 10.54 18.14
CA PRO A 68 6.18 9.24 18.42
C PRO A 68 7.51 9.32 19.17
N THR A 69 8.23 10.44 19.03
CA THR A 69 9.56 10.61 19.67
C THR A 69 9.46 10.91 21.15
N LYS A 70 8.31 11.46 21.60
CA LYS A 70 8.08 11.87 22.98
C LYS A 70 7.19 10.89 23.75
N ASN A 71 6.16 10.35 23.05
CA ASN A 71 5.09 9.60 23.68
C ASN A 71 4.91 8.21 23.06
N ALA A 72 6.02 7.50 22.75
CA ALA A 72 5.98 6.17 22.12
C ALA A 72 5.13 5.15 22.89
N LYS A 73 5.16 5.19 24.23
CA LYS A 73 4.37 4.28 25.07
C LYS A 73 2.86 4.48 24.89
N GLU A 74 2.40 5.73 24.87
CA GLU A 74 1.00 6.07 24.61
C GLU A 74 0.59 5.65 23.19
N LEU A 75 1.45 5.94 22.21
CA LEU A 75 1.24 5.57 20.83
C LEU A 75 1.06 4.06 20.66
N HIS A 76 1.92 3.25 21.28
CA HIS A 76 1.86 1.79 21.17
C HIS A 76 0.57 1.17 21.73
N GLN A 77 -0.17 1.88 22.59
CA GLN A 77 -1.48 1.42 23.08
C GLN A 77 -2.60 1.52 22.02
N VAL A 78 -2.39 2.34 21.00
CA VAL A 78 -3.42 2.65 19.97
C VAL A 78 -3.03 2.24 18.56
N ILE A 79 -1.83 1.71 18.37
CA ILE A 79 -1.34 1.21 17.06
C ILE A 79 -1.03 -0.28 17.11
N GLY A 80 -1.34 -0.98 16.01
CA GLY A 80 -0.86 -2.33 15.75
C GLY A 80 0.27 -2.32 14.71
N VAL A 81 1.29 -3.17 14.87
CA VAL A 81 2.43 -3.20 13.97
C VAL A 81 2.75 -4.65 13.57
N VAL A 82 2.76 -4.90 12.26
CA VAL A 82 3.28 -6.13 11.66
C VAL A 82 4.56 -5.77 10.92
N THR A 83 5.68 -6.32 11.35
CA THR A 83 6.99 -6.20 10.68
C THR A 83 7.37 -7.53 10.07
N GLU A 84 8.29 -7.53 9.10
CA GLU A 84 8.80 -8.73 8.44
C GLU A 84 9.31 -9.79 9.43
N HIS A 85 9.87 -9.35 10.55
CA HIS A 85 10.31 -10.23 11.65
C HIS A 85 9.40 -10.02 12.87
N ALA A 86 8.34 -10.79 12.94
CA ALA A 86 7.49 -10.79 14.13
C ALA A 86 8.25 -11.44 15.29
N GLY A 87 8.71 -10.63 16.25
CA GLY A 87 9.35 -11.12 17.47
C GLY A 87 8.34 -11.86 18.35
N MET A 88 8.11 -13.14 18.05
CA MET A 88 7.27 -14.05 18.83
C MET A 88 8.11 -15.18 19.40
N TYR A 89 7.62 -15.83 20.45
CA TYR A 89 8.36 -16.86 21.21
C TYR A 89 8.09 -18.24 20.64
N ASP A 90 9.11 -18.84 20.04
CA ASP A 90 9.02 -20.16 19.36
C ASP A 90 8.65 -21.33 20.29
N HIS A 91 8.99 -21.21 21.57
CA HIS A 91 8.70 -22.24 22.57
C HIS A 91 7.27 -22.17 23.14
N MET A 92 6.58 -21.06 22.94
CA MET A 92 5.20 -20.85 23.34
C MET A 92 4.26 -21.32 22.24
N THR A 93 3.03 -21.69 22.63
CA THR A 93 1.92 -21.94 21.70
C THR A 93 1.41 -20.62 21.11
N ALA A 94 0.57 -20.69 20.07
CA ALA A 94 -0.09 -19.51 19.53
C ALA A 94 -0.92 -18.77 20.58
N TYR A 95 -1.67 -19.52 21.40
CA TYR A 95 -2.45 -18.98 22.50
C TYR A 95 -1.58 -18.27 23.54
N GLU A 96 -0.53 -18.91 24.03
CA GLU A 96 0.38 -18.33 25.04
C GLU A 96 1.06 -17.07 24.53
N ASN A 97 1.48 -17.05 23.26
CA ASN A 97 2.04 -15.85 22.65
C ASN A 97 1.03 -14.68 22.67
N LEU A 98 -0.18 -14.91 22.19
CA LEU A 98 -1.19 -13.86 22.15
C LEU A 98 -1.60 -13.42 23.58
N GLN A 99 -1.74 -14.36 24.50
CA GLN A 99 -2.05 -14.05 25.90
C GLN A 99 -0.96 -13.19 26.55
N PHE A 100 0.31 -13.49 26.31
CA PHE A 100 1.45 -12.71 26.78
C PHE A 100 1.36 -11.25 26.28
N TYR A 101 1.12 -11.05 24.97
CA TYR A 101 0.99 -9.70 24.42
C TYR A 101 -0.28 -8.99 24.92
N GLY A 102 -1.40 -9.70 25.07
CA GLY A 102 -2.62 -9.12 25.65
C GLY A 102 -2.39 -8.54 27.05
N GLN A 103 -1.63 -9.27 27.88
CA GLN A 103 -1.23 -8.78 29.20
C GLN A 103 -0.33 -7.54 29.13
N LEU A 104 0.60 -7.48 28.17
CA LEU A 104 1.44 -6.28 27.93
C LEU A 104 0.62 -5.06 27.53
N PHE A 105 -0.48 -5.26 26.80
CA PHE A 105 -1.44 -4.21 26.46
C PHE A 105 -2.41 -3.88 27.61
N GLY A 106 -2.32 -4.56 28.74
CA GLY A 106 -3.17 -4.33 29.93
C GLY A 106 -4.59 -4.91 29.80
N MET A 107 -4.82 -5.84 28.88
CA MET A 107 -6.11 -6.50 28.71
C MET A 107 -6.41 -7.42 29.90
N SER A 108 -7.66 -7.48 30.32
CA SER A 108 -8.13 -8.49 31.28
C SER A 108 -8.05 -9.90 30.67
N HIS A 109 -8.01 -10.94 31.51
CA HIS A 109 -7.94 -12.32 31.02
C HIS A 109 -9.13 -12.67 30.12
N SER A 110 -10.33 -12.26 30.49
CA SER A 110 -11.57 -12.52 29.72
C SER A 110 -11.56 -11.82 28.37
N GLU A 111 -11.21 -10.52 28.32
CA GLU A 111 -11.10 -9.77 27.06
C GLU A 111 -10.05 -10.38 26.13
N CYS A 112 -8.90 -10.77 26.71
CA CYS A 112 -7.82 -11.38 25.96
C CYS A 112 -8.25 -12.72 25.34
N GLU A 113 -8.90 -13.60 26.12
CA GLU A 113 -9.39 -14.90 25.66
C GLU A 113 -10.42 -14.77 24.54
N GLU A 114 -11.38 -13.85 24.69
CA GLU A 114 -12.39 -13.56 23.65
C GLU A 114 -11.73 -13.10 22.34
N GLN A 115 -10.82 -12.13 22.43
CA GLN A 115 -10.13 -11.60 21.25
C GLN A 115 -9.21 -12.65 20.60
N ILE A 116 -8.50 -13.46 21.37
CA ILE A 116 -7.67 -14.55 20.86
C ILE A 116 -8.52 -15.52 20.03
N ASN A 117 -9.64 -16.00 20.59
CA ASN A 117 -10.51 -16.93 19.90
C ASN A 117 -11.09 -16.34 18.61
N LEU A 118 -11.53 -15.08 18.66
CA LEU A 118 -12.05 -14.35 17.50
C LEU A 118 -10.99 -14.26 16.39
N LEU A 119 -9.79 -13.78 16.72
CA LEU A 119 -8.72 -13.53 15.75
C LEU A 119 -8.15 -14.83 15.17
N LEU A 120 -7.93 -15.86 16.00
CA LEU A 120 -7.45 -17.16 15.53
C LEU A 120 -8.47 -17.83 14.60
N LYS A 121 -9.77 -17.70 14.89
CA LYS A 121 -10.83 -18.19 13.99
C LYS A 121 -10.81 -17.45 12.66
N ARG A 122 -10.75 -16.11 12.66
CA ARG A 122 -10.73 -15.29 11.43
C ARG A 122 -9.51 -15.51 10.56
N LEU A 123 -8.39 -15.86 11.17
CA LEU A 123 -7.11 -16.07 10.50
C LEU A 123 -6.83 -17.55 10.20
N ASN A 124 -7.83 -18.43 10.36
CA ASN A 124 -7.70 -19.87 10.13
C ASN A 124 -6.53 -20.50 10.91
N LEU A 125 -6.40 -20.14 12.19
CA LEU A 125 -5.36 -20.65 13.11
C LEU A 125 -5.94 -21.33 14.35
N LEU A 126 -7.27 -21.47 14.47
CA LEU A 126 -7.91 -22.01 15.67
C LEU A 126 -7.44 -23.44 15.99
N ASP A 127 -7.34 -24.32 14.97
CA ASP A 127 -6.88 -25.71 15.11
C ASP A 127 -5.39 -25.82 15.48
N ALA A 128 -4.65 -24.73 15.35
CA ALA A 128 -3.25 -24.62 15.71
C ALA A 128 -3.02 -23.84 17.01
N MET A 129 -4.07 -23.42 17.71
CA MET A 129 -4.02 -22.58 18.89
C MET A 129 -3.04 -23.10 19.96
N ASN A 130 -3.05 -24.42 20.19
CA ASN A 130 -2.23 -25.09 21.21
C ASN A 130 -0.91 -25.68 20.64
N LYS A 131 -0.58 -25.40 19.37
CA LYS A 131 0.69 -25.84 18.77
C LYS A 131 1.76 -24.78 19.03
N LYS A 132 3.00 -25.23 19.29
CA LYS A 132 4.16 -24.34 19.46
C LYS A 132 4.49 -23.63 18.14
N LEU A 133 4.92 -22.37 18.25
CA LEU A 133 5.29 -21.58 17.07
C LEU A 133 6.45 -22.18 16.29
N SER A 134 7.34 -22.93 16.93
CA SER A 134 8.42 -23.66 16.26
C SER A 134 7.91 -24.60 15.15
N THR A 135 6.64 -25.03 15.21
CA THR A 135 6.02 -25.92 14.21
C THR A 135 5.22 -25.17 13.13
N PHE A 136 5.15 -23.84 13.22
CA PHE A 136 4.35 -23.03 12.29
C PHE A 136 5.10 -22.83 10.97
N SER A 137 4.36 -22.91 9.85
CA SER A 137 4.84 -22.45 8.55
C SER A 137 5.01 -20.92 8.55
N THR A 138 5.75 -20.39 7.57
CA THR A 138 5.92 -18.94 7.38
C THR A 138 4.56 -18.23 7.31
N GLY A 139 3.62 -18.76 6.53
CA GLY A 139 2.29 -18.20 6.41
C GLY A 139 1.47 -18.24 7.71
N MET A 140 1.59 -19.30 8.51
CA MET A 140 0.96 -19.35 9.83
C MET A 140 1.55 -18.31 10.79
N ARG A 141 2.87 -18.14 10.78
CA ARG A 141 3.56 -17.10 11.58
C ARG A 141 3.11 -15.70 11.18
N GLN A 142 2.99 -15.42 9.89
CA GLN A 142 2.54 -14.14 9.37
C GLN A 142 1.11 -13.83 9.82
N ARG A 143 0.20 -14.80 9.71
CA ARG A 143 -1.18 -14.65 10.19
C ARG A 143 -1.26 -14.46 11.71
N LEU A 144 -0.44 -15.15 12.47
CA LEU A 144 -0.38 -14.97 13.93
C LEU A 144 0.21 -13.59 14.31
N SER A 145 1.19 -13.09 13.54
CA SER A 145 1.71 -11.72 13.70
C SER A 145 0.62 -10.66 13.50
N LEU A 146 -0.25 -10.88 12.52
CA LEU A 146 -1.42 -10.02 12.31
C LEU A 146 -2.42 -10.14 13.48
N ALA A 147 -2.70 -11.35 13.99
CA ALA A 147 -3.53 -11.54 15.17
C ALA A 147 -2.98 -10.74 16.37
N ARG A 148 -1.67 -10.83 16.63
CA ARG A 148 -1.00 -10.08 17.68
C ARG A 148 -1.17 -8.57 17.53
N ALA A 149 -0.99 -8.04 16.31
CA ALA A 149 -1.12 -6.62 16.04
C ALA A 149 -2.55 -6.10 16.23
N LEU A 150 -3.55 -6.96 16.09
CA LEU A 150 -4.98 -6.63 16.21
C LEU A 150 -5.56 -6.87 17.61
N LEU A 151 -4.82 -7.51 18.51
CA LEU A 151 -5.33 -8.03 19.79
C LEU A 151 -5.99 -6.95 20.66
N HIS A 152 -5.42 -5.75 20.70
CA HIS A 152 -5.87 -4.61 21.51
C HIS A 152 -6.73 -3.59 20.73
N ASN A 153 -7.31 -4.02 19.60
CA ASN A 153 -8.18 -3.19 18.74
C ASN A 153 -7.57 -1.82 18.36
N PRO A 154 -6.45 -1.80 17.64
CA PRO A 154 -5.73 -0.57 17.32
C PRO A 154 -6.54 0.37 16.43
N GLN A 155 -6.33 1.69 16.57
CA GLN A 155 -6.90 2.71 15.69
C GLN A 155 -6.13 2.86 14.39
N ILE A 156 -4.82 2.52 14.39
CA ILE A 156 -3.97 2.47 13.20
C ILE A 156 -3.24 1.13 13.16
N LEU A 157 -3.16 0.56 11.97
CA LEU A 157 -2.43 -0.67 11.70
C LEU A 157 -1.30 -0.39 10.69
N PHE A 158 -0.06 -0.59 11.13
CA PHE A 158 1.13 -0.54 10.28
C PHE A 158 1.49 -1.96 9.83
N LEU A 159 1.55 -2.16 8.52
CA LEU A 159 1.79 -3.45 7.89
C LEU A 159 3.01 -3.36 6.96
N ASP A 160 4.05 -4.12 7.25
CA ASP A 160 5.22 -4.24 6.38
C ASP A 160 5.19 -5.60 5.70
N GLU A 161 4.89 -5.62 4.39
CA GLU A 161 4.76 -6.81 3.54
C GLU A 161 3.83 -7.90 4.14
N PRO A 162 2.56 -7.58 4.50
CA PRO A 162 1.70 -8.47 5.30
C PRO A 162 1.31 -9.77 4.61
N THR A 163 1.40 -9.84 3.28
CA THR A 163 1.06 -11.04 2.49
C THR A 163 2.29 -11.79 1.98
N SER A 164 3.49 -11.36 2.34
CA SER A 164 4.73 -12.05 1.94
C SER A 164 4.76 -13.48 2.48
N GLY A 165 5.03 -14.44 1.60
CA GLY A 165 5.10 -15.86 1.94
C GLY A 165 3.76 -16.54 2.21
N LEU A 166 2.63 -15.88 1.93
CA LEU A 166 1.30 -16.48 1.96
C LEU A 166 0.96 -17.13 0.61
N ASP A 167 0.19 -18.21 0.67
CA ASP A 167 -0.52 -18.72 -0.50
C ASP A 167 -1.66 -17.77 -0.91
N PRO A 168 -2.18 -17.85 -2.16
CA PRO A 168 -3.19 -16.92 -2.66
C PRO A 168 -4.46 -16.84 -1.81
N GLU A 169 -4.94 -17.96 -1.27
CA GLU A 169 -6.14 -18.01 -0.43
C GLU A 169 -5.90 -17.30 0.91
N SER A 170 -4.78 -17.58 1.55
CA SER A 170 -4.37 -16.91 2.80
C SER A 170 -4.16 -15.41 2.61
N ALA A 171 -3.57 -15.00 1.47
CA ALA A 171 -3.40 -13.58 1.13
C ALA A 171 -4.76 -12.89 0.96
N GLN A 172 -5.71 -13.52 0.27
CA GLN A 172 -7.06 -12.97 0.07
C GLN A 172 -7.81 -12.83 1.41
N ASN A 173 -7.67 -13.79 2.33
CA ASN A 173 -8.27 -13.72 3.66
C ASN A 173 -7.70 -12.55 4.48
N VAL A 174 -6.39 -12.31 4.41
CA VAL A 174 -5.73 -11.16 5.05
C VAL A 174 -6.23 -9.85 4.44
N ASN A 175 -6.37 -9.77 3.12
CA ASN A 175 -6.88 -8.59 2.42
C ASN A 175 -8.31 -8.26 2.85
N SER A 176 -9.18 -9.26 2.87
CA SER A 176 -10.57 -9.11 3.31
C SER A 176 -10.64 -8.57 4.73
N LEU A 177 -9.79 -9.08 5.64
CA LEU A 177 -9.71 -8.59 7.00
C LEU A 177 -9.24 -7.13 7.07
N ILE A 178 -8.20 -6.75 6.29
CA ILE A 178 -7.71 -5.36 6.22
C ILE A 178 -8.83 -4.42 5.75
N CYS A 179 -9.53 -4.77 4.67
CA CYS A 179 -10.64 -3.98 4.15
C CYS A 179 -11.79 -3.83 5.15
N GLU A 180 -12.14 -4.90 5.86
CA GLU A 180 -13.17 -4.84 6.91
C GLU A 180 -12.77 -3.94 8.09
N LEU A 181 -11.52 -3.99 8.51
CA LEU A 181 -11.01 -3.13 9.59
C LEU A 181 -11.06 -1.66 9.18
N ALA A 182 -10.67 -1.35 7.95
CA ALA A 182 -10.74 0.01 7.42
C ALA A 182 -12.20 0.49 7.31
N ALA A 183 -13.12 -0.35 6.85
CA ALA A 183 -14.55 -0.03 6.79
C ALA A 183 -15.15 0.24 8.20
N LYS A 184 -14.56 -0.31 9.27
CA LYS A 184 -14.90 -0.04 10.66
C LYS A 184 -14.18 1.18 11.25
N GLY A 185 -13.35 1.88 10.46
CA GLY A 185 -12.67 3.10 10.85
C GLY A 185 -11.21 2.95 11.26
N THR A 186 -10.64 1.74 11.24
CA THR A 186 -9.19 1.55 11.45
C THR A 186 -8.43 2.13 10.27
N THR A 187 -7.44 2.96 10.52
CA THR A 187 -6.53 3.47 9.48
C THR A 187 -5.45 2.43 9.21
N VAL A 188 -5.13 2.17 7.94
CA VAL A 188 -4.11 1.19 7.57
C VAL A 188 -2.99 1.86 6.78
N PHE A 189 -1.75 1.69 7.26
CA PHE A 189 -0.54 2.08 6.56
C PHE A 189 0.19 0.81 6.08
N LEU A 190 0.10 0.55 4.80
CA LEU A 190 0.59 -0.67 4.16
C LEU A 190 1.86 -0.40 3.37
N CYS A 191 2.99 -0.99 3.76
CA CYS A 191 4.20 -1.03 2.94
C CYS A 191 4.25 -2.30 2.11
N THR A 192 4.44 -2.16 0.80
CA THR A 192 4.67 -3.29 -0.09
C THR A 192 5.41 -2.87 -1.36
N HIS A 193 6.05 -3.82 -2.01
CA HIS A 193 6.59 -3.67 -3.37
C HIS A 193 5.66 -4.27 -4.44
N GLN A 194 4.57 -4.92 -4.03
CA GLN A 194 3.59 -5.57 -4.91
C GLN A 194 2.50 -4.57 -5.33
N LEU A 195 2.72 -3.87 -6.46
CA LEU A 195 1.85 -2.78 -6.90
C LEU A 195 0.42 -3.24 -7.24
N ARG A 196 0.27 -4.42 -7.86
CA ARG A 196 -1.06 -4.99 -8.19
C ARG A 196 -1.86 -5.26 -6.93
N TYR A 197 -1.24 -5.88 -5.94
CA TYR A 197 -1.84 -6.12 -4.63
C TYR A 197 -2.31 -4.82 -3.97
N ALA A 198 -1.44 -3.80 -3.93
CA ALA A 198 -1.81 -2.51 -3.37
C ALA A 198 -2.98 -1.85 -4.11
N GLN A 199 -3.06 -2.00 -5.44
CA GLN A 199 -4.14 -1.43 -6.25
C GLN A 199 -5.52 -2.03 -5.90
N GLU A 200 -5.57 -3.28 -5.45
CA GLU A 200 -6.82 -3.96 -5.10
C GLU A 200 -7.43 -3.45 -3.78
N ILE A 201 -6.61 -3.04 -2.82
CA ILE A 201 -7.09 -2.76 -1.47
C ILE A 201 -6.85 -1.32 -0.99
N CYS A 202 -5.86 -0.60 -1.54
CA CYS A 202 -5.52 0.74 -1.08
C CYS A 202 -6.42 1.81 -1.70
N THR A 203 -6.76 2.82 -0.91
CA THR A 203 -7.56 3.98 -1.33
C THR A 203 -6.70 5.18 -1.74
N ALA A 204 -5.48 5.25 -1.22
CA ALA A 204 -4.50 6.26 -1.54
C ALA A 204 -3.08 5.66 -1.52
N TYR A 205 -2.15 6.30 -2.20
CA TYR A 205 -0.81 5.78 -2.45
C TYR A 205 0.25 6.83 -2.24
N GLY A 206 1.40 6.42 -1.69
CA GLY A 206 2.65 7.15 -1.71
C GLY A 206 3.71 6.33 -2.43
N LEU A 207 4.27 6.87 -3.51
CA LEU A 207 5.28 6.19 -4.32
C LEU A 207 6.66 6.65 -3.90
N MET A 208 7.50 5.71 -3.45
CA MET A 208 8.80 5.96 -2.87
C MET A 208 9.93 5.32 -3.67
N ASP A 209 11.02 6.07 -3.87
CA ASP A 209 12.28 5.56 -4.41
C ASP A 209 13.46 6.24 -3.73
N LYS A 210 14.50 5.47 -3.37
CA LYS A 210 15.78 5.97 -2.80
C LYS A 210 15.58 6.99 -1.67
N GLY A 211 14.70 6.69 -0.74
CA GLY A 211 14.43 7.53 0.44
C GLY A 211 13.48 8.70 0.17
N ARG A 212 13.04 8.95 -1.07
CA ARG A 212 12.20 10.09 -1.43
C ARG A 212 10.81 9.67 -1.86
N LEU A 213 9.82 10.44 -1.44
CA LEU A 213 8.44 10.33 -1.90
C LEU A 213 8.30 11.17 -3.17
N PHE A 214 8.06 10.55 -4.32
CA PHE A 214 8.01 11.26 -5.61
C PHE A 214 6.59 11.46 -6.15
N ALA A 215 5.60 10.72 -5.65
CA ALA A 215 4.19 10.95 -5.95
C ALA A 215 3.32 10.51 -4.77
N ILE A 216 2.20 11.20 -4.58
CA ILE A 216 1.19 10.88 -3.58
C ILE A 216 -0.18 11.23 -4.13
N GLY A 217 -1.19 10.42 -3.82
CA GLY A 217 -2.58 10.65 -4.21
C GLY A 217 -3.38 9.36 -4.33
N ASN A 218 -4.67 9.50 -4.68
CA ASN A 218 -5.48 8.36 -5.09
C ASN A 218 -5.13 7.94 -6.53
N ILE A 219 -5.69 6.82 -6.99
CA ILE A 219 -5.35 6.27 -8.33
C ILE A 219 -5.66 7.26 -9.48
N ARG A 220 -6.73 8.08 -9.35
CA ARG A 220 -7.13 9.05 -10.37
C ARG A 220 -6.13 10.21 -10.43
N GLU A 221 -5.72 10.72 -9.27
CA GLU A 221 -4.71 11.78 -9.16
C GLU A 221 -3.36 11.33 -9.72
N LEU A 222 -2.93 10.11 -9.40
CA LEU A 222 -1.68 9.54 -9.91
C LEU A 222 -1.73 9.33 -11.43
N ARG A 223 -2.86 8.88 -12.00
CA ARG A 223 -3.07 8.79 -13.46
C ARG A 223 -2.91 10.16 -14.13
N ALA A 224 -3.52 11.19 -13.56
CA ALA A 224 -3.42 12.56 -14.09
C ALA A 224 -2.00 13.11 -14.12
N MET A 225 -1.10 12.65 -13.23
CA MET A 225 0.33 13.02 -13.26
C MET A 225 1.09 12.37 -14.44
N VAL A 226 0.61 11.24 -14.94
CA VAL A 226 1.26 10.52 -16.05
C VAL A 226 0.79 11.04 -17.40
N SER A 227 -0.51 11.07 -17.63
CA SER A 227 -1.12 11.48 -18.89
C SER A 227 -2.51 12.06 -18.65
N GLN A 228 -2.86 13.09 -19.44
CA GLN A 228 -4.22 13.60 -19.53
C GLN A 228 -5.03 12.88 -20.62
N LYS A 229 -4.37 12.08 -21.47
CA LYS A 229 -5.01 11.30 -22.53
C LYS A 229 -5.35 9.91 -22.02
N HIS A 230 -6.50 9.44 -22.39
CA HIS A 230 -6.99 8.09 -22.13
C HIS A 230 -6.87 7.28 -23.42
N LYS A 231 -6.74 5.97 -23.30
CA LYS A 231 -6.71 5.04 -24.41
C LYS A 231 -7.97 4.18 -24.39
N VAL A 232 -8.56 4.02 -25.55
CA VAL A 232 -9.71 3.14 -25.75
C VAL A 232 -9.32 2.05 -26.74
N VAL A 233 -9.43 0.81 -26.33
CA VAL A 233 -9.24 -0.35 -27.19
C VAL A 233 -10.58 -0.79 -27.74
N ILE A 234 -10.68 -0.77 -29.07
CA ILE A 234 -11.91 -1.12 -29.80
C ILE A 234 -11.61 -2.33 -30.68
N LYS A 235 -12.42 -3.39 -30.54
CA LYS A 235 -12.45 -4.50 -31.48
C LYS A 235 -13.62 -4.33 -32.43
N ALA A 236 -13.33 -4.05 -33.74
CA ALA A 236 -14.33 -3.83 -34.76
C ALA A 236 -13.80 -4.40 -36.13
N ASN A 237 -14.70 -4.73 -37.05
CA ASN A 237 -14.29 -5.18 -38.36
C ASN A 237 -13.69 -4.07 -39.24
N ARG A 238 -13.99 -2.80 -38.90
CA ARG A 238 -13.38 -1.61 -39.52
C ARG A 238 -13.59 -0.40 -38.64
N ILE A 239 -12.70 0.60 -38.77
CA ILE A 239 -12.81 1.92 -38.15
C ILE A 239 -12.98 2.95 -39.28
N PRO A 240 -13.84 3.99 -39.13
CA PRO A 240 -13.97 5.09 -40.07
C PRO A 240 -12.64 5.86 -40.22
N ASN A 241 -12.37 6.34 -41.45
CA ASN A 241 -11.10 7.02 -41.76
C ASN A 241 -10.92 8.38 -41.08
N ASP A 242 -11.99 8.95 -40.53
CA ASP A 242 -11.99 10.23 -39.80
C ASP A 242 -11.71 10.07 -38.29
N ILE A 243 -11.40 8.87 -37.85
CA ILE A 243 -10.95 8.56 -36.48
C ILE A 243 -9.48 8.19 -36.55
N GLU A 244 -8.64 8.91 -35.81
CA GLU A 244 -7.23 8.55 -35.63
C GLU A 244 -7.11 7.31 -34.74
N TYR A 245 -6.46 6.27 -35.22
CA TYR A 245 -6.26 5.03 -34.47
C TYR A 245 -4.90 4.40 -34.78
N GLN A 246 -4.45 3.55 -33.87
CA GLN A 246 -3.36 2.61 -34.09
C GLN A 246 -3.90 1.18 -34.08
N GLU A 247 -3.69 0.40 -35.12
CA GLU A 247 -4.03 -1.01 -35.12
C GLU A 247 -2.97 -1.79 -34.32
N ILE A 248 -3.38 -2.41 -33.20
CA ILE A 248 -2.48 -3.17 -32.30
C ILE A 248 -2.51 -4.67 -32.61
N LYS A 249 -3.62 -5.16 -33.12
CA LYS A 249 -3.84 -6.54 -33.59
C LYS A 249 -4.92 -6.51 -34.69
N GLU A 250 -5.06 -7.60 -35.44
CA GLU A 250 -6.12 -7.76 -36.41
C GLU A 250 -7.49 -7.39 -35.81
N ASN A 251 -8.16 -6.43 -36.46
CA ASN A 251 -9.47 -5.90 -36.06
C ASN A 251 -9.49 -5.32 -34.61
N THR A 252 -8.35 -4.92 -34.04
CA THR A 252 -8.24 -4.35 -32.71
C THR A 252 -7.46 -3.05 -32.78
N TYR A 253 -8.09 -1.97 -32.41
CA TYR A 253 -7.63 -0.59 -32.61
C TYR A 253 -7.51 0.14 -31.29
N GLU A 254 -6.43 0.85 -31.08
CA GLU A 254 -6.22 1.77 -29.96
C GLU A 254 -6.52 3.20 -30.46
N ILE A 255 -7.35 3.93 -29.72
CA ILE A 255 -7.74 5.30 -29.99
C ILE A 255 -7.41 6.15 -28.78
N GLU A 256 -6.67 7.24 -28.96
CA GLU A 256 -6.44 8.23 -27.90
C GLU A 256 -7.66 9.17 -27.78
N ILE A 257 -8.13 9.35 -26.56
CA ILE A 257 -9.23 10.28 -26.22
C ILE A 257 -8.80 11.20 -25.05
N ILE A 258 -9.40 12.36 -24.97
CA ILE A 258 -9.18 13.31 -23.88
C ILE A 258 -10.22 13.10 -22.77
N ASN A 259 -11.42 12.66 -23.15
CA ASN A 259 -12.56 12.56 -22.25
C ASN A 259 -13.38 11.30 -22.55
N GLU A 260 -13.84 10.60 -21.51
CA GLU A 260 -14.69 9.41 -21.63
C GLU A 260 -16.00 9.65 -22.43
N HIS A 261 -16.49 10.91 -22.46
CA HIS A 261 -17.67 11.29 -23.26
C HIS A 261 -17.45 11.20 -24.77
N GLU A 262 -16.22 11.02 -25.24
CA GLU A 262 -15.92 10.78 -26.65
C GLU A 262 -16.23 9.34 -27.06
N ILE A 263 -16.18 8.39 -26.13
CA ILE A 263 -16.40 6.95 -26.41
C ILE A 263 -17.76 6.69 -27.07
N PRO A 264 -18.91 7.21 -26.55
CA PRO A 264 -20.20 7.02 -27.22
C PRO A 264 -20.26 7.60 -28.62
N GLN A 265 -19.55 8.71 -28.91
CA GLN A 265 -19.51 9.34 -30.22
C GLN A 265 -18.71 8.48 -31.21
N ILE A 266 -17.55 7.93 -30.77
CA ILE A 266 -16.72 7.02 -31.55
C ILE A 266 -17.50 5.75 -31.88
N VAL A 267 -18.15 5.16 -30.87
CA VAL A 267 -18.99 3.96 -31.04
C VAL A 267 -20.11 4.20 -32.05
N LYS A 268 -20.82 5.32 -31.92
CA LYS A 268 -21.89 5.71 -32.83
C LYS A 268 -21.38 5.85 -34.28
N LYS A 269 -20.27 6.54 -34.50
CA LYS A 269 -19.65 6.68 -35.83
C LYS A 269 -19.32 5.35 -36.48
N ILE A 270 -18.73 4.41 -35.72
CA ILE A 270 -18.41 3.07 -36.19
C ILE A 270 -19.67 2.34 -36.67
N VAL A 271 -20.74 2.38 -35.86
CA VAL A 271 -22.00 1.69 -36.17
C VAL A 271 -22.72 2.35 -37.37
N ASP A 272 -22.80 3.69 -37.39
CA ASP A 272 -23.49 4.45 -38.43
C ASP A 272 -22.82 4.25 -39.82
N THR A 273 -21.50 4.00 -39.86
CA THR A 273 -20.76 3.66 -41.07
C THR A 273 -20.82 2.18 -41.45
N GLY A 274 -21.65 1.37 -40.76
CA GLY A 274 -21.85 -0.05 -41.00
C GLY A 274 -20.73 -0.93 -40.45
N GLY A 275 -19.89 -0.41 -39.53
CA GLY A 275 -18.92 -1.19 -38.79
C GLY A 275 -19.61 -2.07 -37.74
N LYS A 276 -19.11 -3.31 -37.58
CA LYS A 276 -19.53 -4.22 -36.52
C LYS A 276 -18.60 -4.08 -35.35
N LEU A 277 -19.14 -3.65 -34.20
CA LEU A 277 -18.43 -3.48 -32.95
C LEU A 277 -18.53 -4.75 -32.10
N TYR A 278 -17.41 -5.27 -31.60
CA TYR A 278 -17.37 -6.49 -30.80
C TYR A 278 -16.95 -6.20 -29.36
N HIS A 279 -16.13 -5.17 -29.13
CA HIS A 279 -15.62 -4.86 -27.80
C HIS A 279 -15.16 -3.41 -27.74
N VAL A 280 -15.39 -2.76 -26.61
CA VAL A 280 -14.89 -1.41 -26.29
C VAL A 280 -14.46 -1.40 -24.84
N VAL A 281 -13.21 -1.09 -24.58
CA VAL A 281 -12.66 -0.96 -23.24
C VAL A 281 -11.81 0.28 -23.14
N GLU A 282 -12.06 1.11 -22.15
CA GLU A 282 -11.13 2.16 -21.75
C GLU A 282 -9.94 1.49 -21.04
N GLU A 283 -8.76 1.64 -21.62
CA GLU A 283 -7.53 1.13 -21.04
C GLU A 283 -7.04 2.10 -19.98
N GLN A 284 -7.28 1.75 -18.75
CA GLN A 284 -6.84 2.56 -17.61
C GLN A 284 -5.43 2.13 -17.19
N LEU A 285 -4.51 3.10 -17.06
CA LEU A 285 -3.17 2.83 -16.54
C LEU A 285 -3.27 2.13 -15.19
N SER A 286 -2.61 0.99 -15.07
CA SER A 286 -2.45 0.31 -13.79
C SER A 286 -1.52 1.10 -12.87
N LEU A 287 -1.55 0.80 -11.58
CA LEU A 287 -0.62 1.40 -10.62
C LEU A 287 0.84 1.09 -10.98
N GLU A 288 1.08 -0.06 -11.61
CA GLU A 288 2.39 -0.48 -12.11
C GLU A 288 2.87 0.41 -13.26
N ASP A 289 2.01 0.66 -14.26
CA ASP A 289 2.30 1.56 -15.39
C ASP A 289 2.57 3.00 -14.92
N ILE A 290 1.76 3.47 -13.97
CA ILE A 290 1.93 4.78 -13.34
C ILE A 290 3.28 4.88 -12.63
N TYR A 291 3.61 3.88 -11.81
CA TYR A 291 4.86 3.84 -11.06
C TYR A 291 6.07 3.94 -11.99
N PHE A 292 6.15 3.09 -13.02
CA PHE A 292 7.27 3.10 -13.95
C PHE A 292 7.33 4.38 -14.79
N SER A 293 6.18 4.92 -15.21
CA SER A 293 6.13 6.18 -15.95
C SER A 293 6.65 7.37 -15.10
N LEU A 294 6.25 7.46 -13.85
CA LEU A 294 6.65 8.55 -12.96
C LEU A 294 8.11 8.43 -12.52
N ILE A 295 8.61 7.21 -12.26
CA ILE A 295 10.02 7.00 -11.87
C ILE A 295 10.96 7.35 -13.02
N ASN A 296 10.61 6.98 -14.27
CA ASN A 296 11.38 7.33 -15.46
C ASN A 296 11.43 8.85 -15.68
N LYS A 297 10.30 9.54 -15.54
CA LYS A 297 10.24 11.03 -15.59
C LYS A 297 11.12 11.66 -14.51
N ASN A 298 11.17 11.10 -13.32
CA ASN A 298 11.97 11.62 -12.20
C ASN A 298 13.48 11.41 -12.41
N HIS A 299 13.88 10.27 -12.97
CA HIS A 299 15.28 9.99 -13.30
C HIS A 299 15.77 10.87 -14.46
N SER A 300 14.97 11.07 -15.51
CA SER A 300 15.32 11.93 -16.65
C SER A 300 15.50 13.41 -16.26
N LYS A 301 14.71 13.91 -15.30
CA LYS A 301 14.89 15.28 -14.76
C LYS A 301 16.24 15.47 -14.05
N LYS A 302 16.70 14.44 -13.29
CA LYS A 302 18.00 14.49 -12.60
C LYS A 302 19.18 14.48 -13.56
N GLU A 303 19.11 13.76 -14.67
CA GLU A 303 20.17 13.74 -15.69
C GLU A 303 20.24 15.08 -16.46
N GLY A 304 19.11 15.77 -16.63
CA GLY A 304 19.05 17.10 -17.25
C GLY A 304 19.70 18.19 -16.40
N GLU A 305 19.53 18.16 -15.08
CA GLU A 305 20.15 19.11 -14.14
C GLU A 305 21.67 18.94 -14.02
N ILE A 306 22.19 17.73 -14.18
CA ILE A 306 23.64 17.46 -14.11
C ILE A 306 24.38 17.95 -15.37
N LYS A 307 23.71 18.05 -16.53
CA LYS A 307 24.31 18.53 -17.79
C LYS A 307 24.56 20.06 -17.83
N TRP A 308 23.88 20.83 -16.98
CA TRP A 308 24.03 22.31 -16.96
C TRP A 308 25.06 22.83 -15.97
N VAL A 309 25.63 21.97 -15.12
CA VAL A 309 26.66 22.40 -14.11
C VAL A 309 28.10 22.18 -14.59
N VAL A 310 28.32 21.58 -15.77
CA VAL A 310 29.66 21.24 -16.28
C VAL A 310 30.15 22.20 -17.39
N ASN A 311 29.36 23.19 -17.79
CA ASN A 311 29.79 24.18 -18.78
C ASN A 311 29.56 25.61 -18.25
N ASN A 312 30.38 26.04 -17.27
CA ASN A 312 30.81 27.42 -17.06
C ASN A 312 32.08 27.44 -16.22
#